data_45a74672690d0d82458892db2762e2dc
#
_entry.id   45a74672690d0d82458892db2762e2dc
#
_cell.length_a   1.000
_cell.length_b   1.000
_cell.length_c   1.000
_cell.angle_alpha   90.00
_cell.angle_beta   90.00
_cell.angle_gamma   90.00
#
_symmetry.space_group_name_H-M   'P 1'
#
loop_
_entity.id
_entity.type
_entity.pdbx_description
1 polymer ?
#
loop_
_entity_poly.entity_id
_entity_poly.type
_entity_poly.pdbx_seq_one_letter_code
_entity_poly.pdbx_strand_id
1 'polypeptide(L)'
;MVFSSLIFIFLFLPACLITYYTFPNRRVRNWILIAFSLLFYAWGEPIWVVLLLLSALVDYLNGLFIEKHRGTKISILGVYVTLLFNLGILATFKYSKFFIENVNAIAGTSFAEPSILLPVGISFYVFMSISYTLDVYRGELKAQRSFPDFLVYIANFHHLVAGPIIRYGHIAREIEERLFRIEDFSSGVSRFCLGLFKKVCIAIVAGQLATQFLDQGAGTASVAGWWFGIVM
;
A
#
# COMPACT_ATOMS: atom_id res chain seq x y z
N MET A 1 5.16 -11.67 -3.67
CA MET A 1 4.48 -12.78 -2.95
C MET A 1 2.99 -12.46 -2.89
N VAL A 2 2.10 -13.48 -2.97
CA VAL A 2 0.64 -13.27 -2.91
C VAL A 2 0.12 -13.84 -1.59
N PHE A 3 -0.83 -13.14 -0.92
CA PHE A 3 -1.39 -13.56 0.38
C PHE A 3 -2.06 -14.94 0.39
N SER A 4 -2.56 -15.40 -0.76
CA SER A 4 -3.17 -16.74 -0.91
C SER A 4 -2.18 -17.82 -1.33
N SER A 5 -0.88 -17.53 -1.45
CA SER A 5 0.11 -18.54 -1.80
C SER A 5 0.44 -19.46 -0.61
N LEU A 6 0.73 -20.70 -0.88
CA LEU A 6 1.13 -21.68 0.14
C LEU A 6 2.39 -21.21 0.90
N ILE A 7 3.35 -20.60 0.20
CA ILE A 7 4.57 -20.05 0.80
C ILE A 7 4.22 -18.96 1.82
N PHE A 8 3.27 -18.06 1.49
CA PHE A 8 2.85 -17.04 2.44
C PHE A 8 2.18 -17.64 3.67
N ILE A 9 1.23 -18.55 3.48
CA ILE A 9 0.40 -19.10 4.56
C ILE A 9 1.19 -20.03 5.49
N PHE A 10 2.03 -20.91 4.93
CA PHE A 10 2.69 -21.97 5.69
C PHE A 10 4.14 -21.66 6.09
N LEU A 11 4.78 -20.68 5.45
CA LEU A 11 6.17 -20.34 5.77
C LEU A 11 6.30 -18.90 6.26
N PHE A 12 5.91 -17.92 5.44
CA PHE A 12 6.15 -16.51 5.73
C PHE A 12 5.37 -16.01 6.94
N LEU A 13 4.06 -16.23 6.97
CA LEU A 13 3.19 -15.75 8.05
C LEU A 13 3.51 -16.42 9.40
N PRO A 14 3.65 -17.75 9.50
CA PRO A 14 4.08 -18.40 10.74
C PRO A 14 5.47 -17.94 11.20
N ALA A 15 6.45 -17.84 10.31
CA ALA A 15 7.78 -17.34 10.65
C ALA A 15 7.73 -15.90 11.19
N CYS A 16 6.95 -15.01 10.55
CA CYS A 16 6.73 -13.66 11.02
C CYS A 16 6.09 -13.63 12.42
N LEU A 17 5.02 -14.40 12.63
CA LEU A 17 4.30 -14.45 13.92
C LEU A 17 5.18 -15.04 15.03
N ILE A 18 5.88 -16.14 14.79
CA ILE A 18 6.77 -16.77 15.76
C ILE A 18 7.87 -15.77 16.16
N THR A 19 8.56 -15.19 15.17
CA THR A 19 9.62 -14.22 15.43
C THR A 19 9.08 -12.99 16.18
N TYR A 20 7.92 -12.48 15.77
CA TYR A 20 7.29 -11.32 16.37
C TYR A 20 6.91 -11.56 17.85
N TYR A 21 6.34 -12.70 18.20
CA TYR A 21 5.89 -13.01 19.56
C TYR A 21 7.03 -13.50 20.47
N THR A 22 8.15 -13.97 19.93
CA THR A 22 9.33 -14.36 20.72
C THR A 22 9.94 -13.18 21.48
N PHE A 23 9.87 -11.96 20.92
CA PHE A 23 10.48 -10.79 21.54
C PHE A 23 9.41 -9.93 22.24
N PRO A 24 9.56 -9.63 23.55
CA PRO A 24 8.62 -8.78 24.29
C PRO A 24 8.80 -7.29 23.98
N ASN A 25 9.98 -6.87 23.54
CA ASN A 25 10.33 -5.47 23.34
C ASN A 25 9.64 -4.89 22.08
N ARG A 26 8.83 -3.84 22.26
CA ARG A 26 8.12 -3.15 21.19
C ARG A 26 9.02 -2.72 20.03
N ARG A 27 10.19 -2.12 20.33
CA ARG A 27 11.12 -1.66 19.28
C ARG A 27 11.61 -2.82 18.42
N VAL A 28 11.93 -3.95 19.05
CA VAL A 28 12.35 -5.17 18.34
C VAL A 28 11.19 -5.68 17.46
N ARG A 29 9.97 -5.71 17.98
CA ARG A 29 8.77 -6.11 17.22
C ARG A 29 8.56 -5.21 15.99
N ASN A 30 8.75 -3.89 16.13
CA ASN A 30 8.63 -2.97 14.99
C ASN A 30 9.71 -3.25 13.94
N TRP A 31 10.94 -3.50 14.33
CA TRP A 31 12.01 -3.88 13.41
C TRP A 31 11.75 -5.22 12.71
N ILE A 32 11.19 -6.21 13.42
CA ILE A 32 10.77 -7.48 12.84
C ILE A 32 9.71 -7.24 11.76
N LEU A 33 8.68 -6.45 12.08
CA LEU A 33 7.65 -6.12 11.08
C LEU A 33 8.23 -5.40 9.87
N ILE A 34 9.13 -4.44 10.06
CA ILE A 34 9.83 -3.77 8.96
C ILE A 34 10.59 -4.78 8.12
N ALA A 35 11.40 -5.63 8.73
CA ALA A 35 12.21 -6.63 8.03
C ALA A 35 11.33 -7.58 7.19
N PHE A 36 10.28 -8.14 7.78
CA PHE A 36 9.34 -9.00 7.07
C PHE A 36 8.56 -8.24 5.98
N SER A 37 8.18 -6.99 6.22
CA SER A 37 7.48 -6.18 5.24
C SER A 37 8.35 -5.85 4.03
N LEU A 38 9.59 -5.45 4.26
CA LEU A 38 10.55 -5.20 3.18
C LEU A 38 10.90 -6.49 2.43
N LEU A 39 11.04 -7.62 3.13
CA LEU A 39 11.25 -8.92 2.50
C LEU A 39 10.04 -9.32 1.62
N PHE A 40 8.82 -9.12 2.13
CA PHE A 40 7.60 -9.39 1.37
C PHE A 40 7.53 -8.55 0.09
N TYR A 41 7.85 -7.26 0.20
CA TYR A 41 7.85 -6.34 -0.93
C TYR A 41 8.98 -6.66 -1.92
N ALA A 42 10.19 -6.88 -1.43
CA ALA A 42 11.35 -7.24 -2.24
C ALA A 42 11.20 -8.56 -3.00
N TRP A 43 10.38 -9.48 -2.49
CA TRP A 43 10.09 -10.75 -3.18
C TRP A 43 9.44 -10.54 -4.55
N GLY A 44 8.61 -9.51 -4.69
CA GLY A 44 7.96 -9.15 -5.96
C GLY A 44 8.70 -8.06 -6.72
N GLU A 45 9.24 -7.09 -5.99
CA GLU A 45 9.69 -5.79 -6.51
C GLU A 45 11.00 -5.33 -5.85
N PRO A 46 12.13 -6.06 -6.04
CA PRO A 46 13.36 -5.80 -5.29
C PRO A 46 13.92 -4.39 -5.51
N ILE A 47 13.85 -3.85 -6.72
CA ILE A 47 14.39 -2.53 -7.07
C ILE A 47 13.55 -1.42 -6.42
N TRP A 48 12.23 -1.60 -6.35
CA TRP A 48 11.30 -0.57 -5.89
C TRP A 48 11.25 -0.43 -4.36
N VAL A 49 11.90 -1.32 -3.60
CA VAL A 49 12.15 -1.15 -2.16
C VAL A 49 12.85 0.17 -1.87
N VAL A 50 13.82 0.54 -2.71
CA VAL A 50 14.56 1.81 -2.54
C VAL A 50 13.63 3.01 -2.70
N LEU A 51 12.73 2.97 -3.68
CA LEU A 51 11.75 4.04 -3.91
C LEU A 51 10.80 4.17 -2.71
N LEU A 52 10.30 3.05 -2.18
CA LEU A 52 9.45 3.02 -0.98
C LEU A 52 10.15 3.64 0.22
N LEU A 53 11.42 3.28 0.48
CA LEU A 53 12.20 3.81 1.59
C LEU A 53 12.50 5.30 1.44
N LEU A 54 12.85 5.74 0.23
CA LEU A 54 13.06 7.16 -0.07
C LEU A 54 11.78 7.98 0.11
N SER A 55 10.66 7.48 -0.41
CA SER A 55 9.34 8.10 -0.23
C SER A 55 8.99 8.24 1.25
N ALA A 56 9.11 7.16 2.02
CA ALA A 56 8.85 7.18 3.45
C ALA A 56 9.77 8.17 4.18
N LEU A 57 11.04 8.26 3.80
CA LEU A 57 12.00 9.19 4.42
C LEU A 57 11.61 10.66 4.12
N VAL A 58 11.29 10.97 2.88
CA VAL A 58 10.89 12.33 2.48
C VAL A 58 9.64 12.76 3.24
N ASP A 59 8.62 11.91 3.31
CA ASP A 59 7.36 12.23 3.99
C ASP A 59 7.51 12.31 5.51
N TYR A 60 8.36 11.47 6.09
CA TYR A 60 8.74 11.56 7.50
C TYR A 60 9.38 12.91 7.84
N LEU A 61 10.39 13.32 7.06
CA LEU A 61 11.09 14.59 7.27
C LEU A 61 10.15 15.79 7.05
N ASN A 62 9.29 15.69 6.05
CA ASN A 62 8.28 16.70 5.77
C ASN A 62 7.25 16.82 6.89
N GLY A 63 6.81 15.71 7.47
CA GLY A 63 5.92 15.73 8.64
C GLY A 63 6.55 16.48 9.82
N LEU A 64 7.82 16.22 10.12
CA LEU A 64 8.57 16.95 11.17
C LEU A 64 8.71 18.44 10.85
N PHE A 65 9.00 18.77 9.59
CA PHE A 65 9.11 20.14 9.12
C PHE A 65 7.79 20.91 9.28
N ILE A 66 6.67 20.33 8.87
CA ILE A 66 5.34 20.93 8.97
C ILE A 66 4.97 21.15 10.43
N GLU A 67 5.19 20.18 11.30
CA GLU A 67 4.90 20.33 12.73
C GLU A 67 5.72 21.45 13.36
N LYS A 68 7.02 21.52 13.04
CA LYS A 68 7.92 22.57 13.54
C LYS A 68 7.47 23.99 13.15
N HIS A 69 6.90 24.14 11.95
CA HIS A 69 6.47 25.44 11.41
C HIS A 69 4.94 25.63 11.44
N ARG A 70 4.24 24.81 12.24
CA ARG A 70 2.76 24.88 12.35
C ARG A 70 2.31 26.30 12.72
N GLY A 71 1.24 26.75 12.06
CA GLY A 71 0.70 28.10 12.27
C GLY A 71 1.39 29.20 11.44
N THR A 72 2.44 28.87 10.71
CA THR A 72 3.11 29.81 9.81
C THR A 72 2.81 29.47 8.34
N LYS A 73 2.94 30.46 7.43
CA LYS A 73 2.81 30.20 5.98
C LYS A 73 3.86 29.21 5.44
N ILE A 74 4.97 29.02 6.16
CA ILE A 74 6.05 28.10 5.77
C ILE A 74 5.58 26.64 5.86
N SER A 75 4.67 26.29 6.79
CA SER A 75 4.18 24.92 6.91
C SER A 75 3.44 24.45 5.64
N ILE A 76 2.82 25.35 4.89
CA ILE A 76 2.15 25.01 3.63
C ILE A 76 3.15 24.58 2.54
N LEU A 77 4.38 25.06 2.60
CA LEU A 77 5.44 24.63 1.69
C LEU A 77 5.71 23.13 1.84
N GLY A 78 5.73 22.61 3.07
CA GLY A 78 5.85 21.17 3.31
C GLY A 78 4.72 20.36 2.69
N VAL A 79 3.49 20.87 2.74
CA VAL A 79 2.35 20.24 2.06
C VAL A 79 2.56 20.20 0.54
N TYR A 80 2.98 21.31 -0.06
CA TYR A 80 3.27 21.34 -1.50
C TYR A 80 4.41 20.38 -1.88
N VAL A 81 5.46 20.31 -1.08
CA VAL A 81 6.57 19.36 -1.32
C VAL A 81 6.08 17.93 -1.30
N THR A 82 5.28 17.53 -0.28
CA THR A 82 4.69 16.18 -0.24
C THR A 82 3.80 15.92 -1.45
N LEU A 83 2.91 16.85 -1.80
CA LEU A 83 2.01 16.66 -2.94
C LEU A 83 2.77 16.55 -4.25
N LEU A 84 3.69 17.48 -4.54
CA LEU A 84 4.48 17.46 -5.77
C LEU A 84 5.35 16.19 -5.87
N PHE A 85 6.00 15.80 -4.78
CA PHE A 85 6.83 14.61 -4.75
C PHE A 85 5.99 13.33 -4.96
N ASN A 86 4.97 13.12 -4.15
CA ASN A 86 4.16 11.90 -4.19
C ASN A 86 3.30 11.79 -5.45
N LEU A 87 2.62 12.88 -5.86
CA LEU A 87 1.85 12.91 -7.10
C LEU A 87 2.76 12.87 -8.33
N GLY A 88 3.95 13.48 -8.26
CA GLY A 88 4.96 13.40 -9.30
C GLY A 88 5.43 11.97 -9.54
N ILE A 89 5.76 11.23 -8.47
CA ILE A 89 6.09 9.80 -8.55
C ILE A 89 4.91 9.03 -9.18
N LEU A 90 3.71 9.23 -8.66
CA LEU A 90 2.52 8.53 -9.16
C LEU A 90 2.25 8.87 -10.63
N ALA A 91 2.38 10.13 -11.04
CA ALA A 91 2.23 10.56 -12.42
C ALA A 91 3.27 9.89 -13.34
N THR A 92 4.53 9.84 -12.90
CA THR A 92 5.61 9.22 -13.67
C THR A 92 5.38 7.73 -13.87
N PHE A 93 5.05 6.98 -12.83
CA PHE A 93 4.93 5.53 -12.94
C PHE A 93 3.59 5.05 -13.51
N LYS A 94 2.50 5.76 -13.22
CA LYS A 94 1.15 5.31 -13.60
C LYS A 94 0.64 5.95 -14.89
N TYR A 95 1.01 7.21 -15.15
CA TYR A 95 0.39 7.99 -16.22
C TYR A 95 1.36 8.44 -17.33
N SER A 96 2.67 8.12 -17.26
CA SER A 96 3.64 8.51 -18.28
C SER A 96 3.27 8.00 -19.67
N LYS A 97 2.85 6.74 -19.79
CA LYS A 97 2.39 6.16 -21.05
C LYS A 97 1.21 6.94 -21.62
N PHE A 98 0.17 7.16 -20.82
CA PHE A 98 -1.01 7.93 -21.19
C PHE A 98 -0.67 9.35 -21.67
N PHE A 99 0.25 10.03 -20.98
CA PHE A 99 0.68 11.38 -21.38
C PHE A 99 1.39 11.37 -22.71
N ILE A 100 2.32 10.45 -22.93
CA ILE A 100 3.09 10.37 -24.17
C ILE A 100 2.19 9.97 -25.35
N GLU A 101 1.27 9.03 -25.20
CA GLU A 101 0.29 8.67 -26.22
C GLU A 101 -0.57 9.89 -26.63
N ASN A 102 -1.06 10.66 -25.67
CA ASN A 102 -1.84 11.85 -25.97
C ASN A 102 -1.00 12.96 -26.63
N VAL A 103 0.23 13.19 -26.18
CA VAL A 103 1.14 14.16 -26.80
C VAL A 103 1.43 13.74 -28.24
N ASN A 104 1.73 12.47 -28.50
CA ASN A 104 1.94 11.95 -29.84
C ASN A 104 0.72 12.16 -30.75
N ALA A 105 -0.48 11.87 -30.21
CA ALA A 105 -1.73 12.03 -30.95
C ALA A 105 -2.05 13.50 -31.29
N ILE A 106 -1.81 14.44 -30.37
CA ILE A 106 -2.16 15.86 -30.53
C ILE A 106 -1.09 16.60 -31.34
N ALA A 107 0.20 16.35 -31.04
CA ALA A 107 1.32 17.07 -31.66
C ALA A 107 1.86 16.40 -32.92
N GLY A 108 1.35 15.21 -33.30
CA GLY A 108 1.87 14.46 -34.45
C GLY A 108 3.30 13.98 -34.25
N THR A 109 3.76 13.84 -33.00
CA THR A 109 5.11 13.38 -32.64
C THR A 109 5.14 11.86 -32.49
N SER A 110 6.33 11.28 -32.52
CA SER A 110 6.54 9.83 -32.32
C SER A 110 7.54 9.57 -31.18
N PHE A 111 7.28 10.17 -30.01
CA PHE A 111 8.08 9.85 -28.83
C PHE A 111 7.89 8.38 -28.42
N ALA A 112 8.99 7.72 -28.08
CA ALA A 112 8.97 6.35 -27.63
C ALA A 112 8.16 6.21 -26.32
N GLU A 113 7.26 5.23 -26.26
CA GLU A 113 6.51 4.94 -25.05
C GLU A 113 7.46 4.39 -23.97
N PRO A 114 7.39 4.93 -22.73
CA PRO A 114 8.22 4.44 -21.65
C PRO A 114 7.73 3.05 -21.20
N SER A 115 8.61 2.08 -21.19
CA SER A 115 8.36 0.74 -20.64
C SER A 115 8.57 0.70 -19.12
N ILE A 116 7.97 1.66 -18.40
CA ILE A 116 8.12 1.76 -16.94
C ILE A 116 7.14 0.79 -16.29
N LEU A 117 7.66 -0.17 -15.54
CA LEU A 117 6.84 -1.06 -14.74
C LEU A 117 6.26 -0.28 -13.54
N LEU A 118 4.95 -0.39 -13.34
CA LEU A 118 4.27 0.25 -12.21
C LEU A 118 4.61 -0.50 -10.91
N PRO A 119 5.29 0.12 -9.93
CA PRO A 119 5.58 -0.53 -8.67
C PRO A 119 4.30 -0.91 -7.93
N VAL A 120 4.21 -2.16 -7.48
CA VAL A 120 3.06 -2.65 -6.75
C VAL A 120 2.88 -1.85 -5.45
N GLY A 121 1.64 -1.42 -5.17
CA GLY A 121 1.33 -0.68 -3.96
C GLY A 121 1.67 0.82 -3.98
N ILE A 122 2.26 1.37 -5.05
CA ILE A 122 2.66 2.78 -5.11
C ILE A 122 1.51 3.75 -4.77
N SER A 123 0.32 3.49 -5.27
CA SER A 123 -0.86 4.33 -4.99
C SER A 123 -1.24 4.29 -3.51
N PHE A 124 -1.11 3.14 -2.86
CA PHE A 124 -1.46 2.98 -1.45
C PHE A 124 -0.53 3.80 -0.56
N TYR A 125 0.79 3.61 -0.67
CA TYR A 125 1.71 4.33 0.20
C TYR A 125 1.75 5.84 -0.11
N VAL A 126 1.58 6.25 -1.37
CA VAL A 126 1.44 7.66 -1.75
C VAL A 126 0.24 8.32 -1.06
N PHE A 127 -0.94 7.69 -1.13
CA PHE A 127 -2.13 8.26 -0.47
C PHE A 127 -2.04 8.21 1.06
N MET A 128 -1.42 7.18 1.63
CA MET A 128 -1.16 7.12 3.08
C MET A 128 -0.24 8.26 3.53
N SER A 129 0.85 8.50 2.82
CA SER A 129 1.78 9.60 3.08
C SER A 129 1.12 10.97 2.96
N ILE A 130 0.35 11.19 1.89
CA ILE A 130 -0.40 12.45 1.72
C ILE A 130 -1.38 12.65 2.87
N SER A 131 -2.15 11.61 3.24
CA SER A 131 -3.12 11.73 4.35
C SER A 131 -2.43 12.07 5.68
N TYR A 132 -1.31 11.40 5.99
CA TYR A 132 -0.50 11.69 7.17
C TYR A 132 -0.02 13.14 7.19
N THR A 133 0.56 13.61 6.10
CA THR A 133 1.07 14.99 5.99
C THR A 133 -0.03 16.02 6.17
N LEU A 134 -1.22 15.78 5.59
CA LEU A 134 -2.38 16.67 5.75
C LEU A 134 -2.91 16.67 7.18
N ASP A 135 -2.99 15.52 7.84
CA ASP A 135 -3.44 15.41 9.22
C ASP A 135 -2.45 16.12 10.19
N VAL A 136 -1.14 16.02 9.94
CA VAL A 136 -0.11 16.77 10.66
C VAL A 136 -0.26 18.28 10.42
N TYR A 137 -0.48 18.71 9.17
CA TYR A 137 -0.67 20.13 8.83
C TYR A 137 -1.91 20.73 9.50
N ARG A 138 -3.03 20.00 9.50
CA ARG A 138 -4.28 20.42 10.17
C ARG A 138 -4.18 20.44 11.68
N GLY A 139 -3.16 19.81 12.24
CA GLY A 139 -2.99 19.71 13.69
C GLY A 139 -3.79 18.60 14.35
N GLU A 140 -4.41 17.74 13.54
CA GLU A 140 -5.14 16.55 14.01
C GLU A 140 -4.20 15.51 14.61
N LEU A 141 -2.92 15.50 14.13
CA LEU A 141 -1.87 14.62 14.59
C LEU A 141 -0.59 15.38 14.94
N LYS A 142 0.20 14.80 15.84
CA LYS A 142 1.62 15.16 16.02
C LYS A 142 2.45 14.35 15.03
N ALA A 143 3.52 14.97 14.51
CA ALA A 143 4.43 14.24 13.63
C ALA A 143 5.14 13.12 14.41
N GLN A 144 5.23 11.94 13.78
CA GLN A 144 5.94 10.80 14.37
C GLN A 144 7.42 11.14 14.50
N ARG A 145 8.00 10.92 15.70
CA ARG A 145 9.40 11.23 16.01
C ARG A 145 10.36 10.09 15.67
N SER A 146 9.85 8.88 15.51
CA SER A 146 10.62 7.68 15.24
C SER A 146 10.42 7.25 13.79
N PHE A 147 11.47 7.31 12.98
CA PHE A 147 11.41 6.86 11.59
C PHE A 147 11.04 5.37 11.46
N PRO A 148 11.56 4.44 12.27
CA PRO A 148 11.08 3.06 12.22
C PRO A 148 9.58 2.91 12.48
N ASP A 149 9.01 3.65 13.43
CA ASP A 149 7.58 3.58 13.72
C ASP A 149 6.74 4.14 12.56
N PHE A 150 7.22 5.21 11.90
CA PHE A 150 6.62 5.73 10.66
C PHE A 150 6.75 4.72 9.51
N LEU A 151 7.90 4.06 9.38
CA LEU A 151 8.11 3.05 8.34
C LEU A 151 7.20 1.83 8.53
N VAL A 152 6.92 1.40 9.78
CA VAL A 152 5.90 0.38 10.05
C VAL A 152 4.55 0.81 9.49
N TYR A 153 4.17 2.08 9.65
CA TYR A 153 2.92 2.60 9.09
C TYR A 153 2.87 2.50 7.58
N ILE A 154 3.92 2.95 6.89
CA ILE A 154 3.92 3.03 5.41
C ILE A 154 4.15 1.66 4.76
N ALA A 155 5.09 0.86 5.29
CA ALA A 155 5.62 -0.32 4.60
C ALA A 155 5.01 -1.65 5.03
N ASN A 156 4.10 -1.66 6.00
CA ASN A 156 3.60 -2.91 6.55
C ASN A 156 2.89 -3.78 5.49
N PHE A 157 3.37 -5.01 5.32
CA PHE A 157 3.01 -5.90 4.22
C PHE A 157 1.49 -6.13 4.09
N HIS A 158 0.75 -6.15 5.20
CA HIS A 158 -0.68 -6.48 5.18
C HIS A 158 -1.58 -5.37 4.60
N HIS A 159 -1.11 -4.14 4.45
CA HIS A 159 -1.86 -3.06 3.82
C HIS A 159 -1.13 -2.37 2.66
N LEU A 160 0.18 -2.66 2.46
CA LEU A 160 0.99 -2.01 1.43
C LEU A 160 0.51 -2.33 0.01
N VAL A 161 0.13 -3.58 -0.24
CA VAL A 161 -0.18 -4.06 -1.60
C VAL A 161 -1.67 -4.00 -1.92
N ALA A 162 -2.51 -4.31 -0.95
CA ALA A 162 -3.96 -4.34 -1.11
C ALA A 162 -4.64 -4.13 0.25
N GLY A 163 -5.70 -3.36 0.28
CA GLY A 163 -6.47 -3.11 1.50
C GLY A 163 -7.05 -1.70 1.53
N PRO A 164 -7.72 -1.33 2.61
CA PRO A 164 -8.16 0.04 2.79
C PRO A 164 -6.95 0.97 3.03
N ILE A 165 -7.03 2.20 2.54
CA ILE A 165 -6.08 3.26 2.89
C ILE A 165 -6.30 3.61 4.36
N ILE A 166 -5.33 3.28 5.21
CA ILE A 166 -5.42 3.47 6.65
C ILE A 166 -4.81 4.83 7.00
N ARG A 167 -5.54 5.66 7.75
CA ARG A 167 -4.97 6.90 8.29
C ARG A 167 -4.06 6.60 9.48
N TYR A 168 -2.95 7.34 9.61
CA TYR A 168 -1.99 7.17 10.68
C TYR A 168 -2.64 7.24 12.07
N GLY A 169 -3.55 8.19 12.29
CA GLY A 169 -4.23 8.37 13.56
C GLY A 169 -4.98 7.14 14.06
N HIS A 170 -5.46 6.27 13.16
CA HIS A 170 -6.18 5.06 13.55
C HIS A 170 -5.27 3.96 14.09
N ILE A 171 -3.99 3.93 13.66
CA ILE A 171 -3.06 2.87 14.06
C ILE A 171 -1.85 3.38 14.86
N ALA A 172 -1.74 4.69 15.07
CA ALA A 172 -0.64 5.29 15.82
C ALA A 172 -0.49 4.66 17.20
N ARG A 173 -1.61 4.51 17.92
CA ARG A 173 -1.63 3.88 19.25
C ARG A 173 -1.18 2.42 19.19
N GLU A 174 -1.61 1.68 18.20
CA GLU A 174 -1.21 0.27 18.00
C GLU A 174 0.28 0.12 17.71
N ILE A 175 0.88 1.10 17.04
CA ILE A 175 2.32 1.13 16.77
C ILE A 175 3.10 1.47 18.04
N GLU A 176 2.56 2.35 18.89
CA GLU A 176 3.23 2.85 20.10
C GLU A 176 2.96 2.00 21.34
N GLU A 177 1.73 1.47 21.48
CA GLU A 177 1.27 0.72 22.66
C GLU A 177 0.61 -0.59 22.23
N ARG A 178 1.39 -1.66 22.11
CA ARG A 178 0.85 -2.97 21.73
C ARG A 178 0.53 -3.82 22.92
N LEU A 179 -0.75 -3.99 23.20
CA LEU A 179 -1.25 -4.93 24.18
C LEU A 179 -1.61 -6.25 23.48
N PHE A 180 -1.01 -7.34 23.92
CA PHE A 180 -1.38 -8.68 23.44
C PHE A 180 -2.55 -9.19 24.28
N ARG A 181 -3.65 -9.55 23.61
CA ARG A 181 -4.78 -10.27 24.16
C ARG A 181 -5.04 -11.50 23.32
N ILE A 182 -5.25 -12.63 23.98
CA ILE A 182 -5.49 -13.89 23.27
C ILE A 182 -6.82 -13.87 22.50
N GLU A 183 -7.81 -13.14 23.01
CA GLU A 183 -9.11 -12.96 22.38
C GLU A 183 -8.97 -12.20 21.04
N ASP A 184 -8.16 -11.14 21.01
CA ASP A 184 -7.89 -10.35 19.80
C ASP A 184 -7.13 -11.20 18.76
N PHE A 185 -6.16 -12.00 19.21
CA PHE A 185 -5.43 -12.91 18.36
C PHE A 185 -6.36 -13.98 17.76
N SER A 186 -7.19 -14.64 18.57
CA SER A 186 -8.16 -15.63 18.11
C SER A 186 -9.17 -15.05 17.11
N SER A 187 -9.68 -13.85 17.40
CA SER A 187 -10.57 -13.11 16.51
C SER A 187 -9.87 -12.77 15.19
N GLY A 188 -8.60 -12.36 15.24
CA GLY A 188 -7.77 -12.07 14.08
C GLY A 188 -7.57 -13.29 13.18
N VAL A 189 -7.23 -14.44 13.77
CA VAL A 189 -7.09 -15.70 13.03
C VAL A 189 -8.40 -16.10 12.36
N SER A 190 -9.53 -16.01 13.08
CA SER A 190 -10.84 -16.33 12.52
C SER A 190 -11.21 -15.44 11.34
N ARG A 191 -10.95 -14.12 11.45
CA ARG A 191 -11.17 -13.17 10.35
C ARG A 191 -10.25 -13.44 9.15
N PHE A 192 -9.00 -13.79 9.41
CA PHE A 192 -8.06 -14.16 8.36
C PHE A 192 -8.51 -15.41 7.61
N CYS A 193 -8.89 -16.47 8.32
CA CYS A 193 -9.41 -17.70 7.70
C CYS A 193 -10.67 -17.44 6.88
N LEU A 194 -11.60 -16.66 7.40
CA LEU A 194 -12.81 -16.28 6.65
C LEU A 194 -12.49 -15.46 5.40
N GLY A 195 -11.56 -14.51 5.51
CA GLY A 195 -11.11 -13.72 4.36
C GLY A 195 -10.42 -14.57 3.29
N LEU A 196 -9.57 -15.51 3.71
CA LEU A 196 -8.90 -16.46 2.83
C LEU A 196 -9.91 -17.38 2.13
N PHE A 197 -10.89 -17.90 2.87
CA PHE A 197 -11.99 -18.68 2.30
C PHE A 197 -12.75 -17.90 1.22
N LYS A 198 -13.15 -16.66 1.52
CA LYS A 198 -13.84 -15.80 0.54
C LYS A 198 -12.98 -15.57 -0.71
N LYS A 199 -11.68 -15.35 -0.53
CA LYS A 199 -10.76 -15.12 -1.66
C LYS A 199 -10.57 -16.39 -2.50
N VAL A 200 -10.33 -17.53 -1.88
CA VAL A 200 -9.98 -18.76 -2.60
C VAL A 200 -11.22 -19.46 -3.16
N CYS A 201 -12.27 -19.59 -2.37
CA CYS A 201 -13.45 -20.36 -2.77
C CYS A 201 -14.51 -19.53 -3.54
N ILE A 202 -14.56 -18.22 -3.31
CA ILE A 202 -15.57 -17.37 -3.95
C ILE A 202 -14.92 -16.50 -5.03
N ALA A 203 -14.00 -15.61 -4.66
CA ALA A 203 -13.53 -14.57 -5.57
C ALA A 203 -12.70 -15.13 -6.74
N ILE A 204 -11.87 -16.16 -6.53
CA ILE A 204 -11.09 -16.78 -7.63
C ILE A 204 -12.03 -17.50 -8.60
N VAL A 205 -12.98 -18.27 -8.08
CA VAL A 205 -13.96 -18.99 -8.94
C VAL A 205 -14.86 -18.01 -9.70
N ALA A 206 -15.40 -17.01 -9.00
CA ALA A 206 -16.21 -15.97 -9.64
C ALA A 206 -15.41 -15.19 -10.71
N GLY A 207 -14.15 -14.86 -10.42
CA GLY A 207 -13.27 -14.20 -11.38
C GLY A 207 -13.00 -15.04 -12.63
N GLN A 208 -12.78 -16.35 -12.49
CA GLN A 208 -12.61 -17.25 -13.64
C GLN A 208 -13.87 -17.32 -14.50
N LEU A 209 -15.05 -17.40 -13.87
CA LEU A 209 -16.31 -17.36 -14.58
C LEU A 209 -16.51 -16.01 -15.29
N ALA A 210 -16.28 -14.90 -14.60
CA ALA A 210 -16.38 -13.56 -15.19
C ALA A 210 -15.51 -13.43 -16.44
N THR A 211 -14.24 -13.87 -16.37
CA THR A 211 -13.29 -13.82 -17.49
C THR A 211 -13.82 -14.62 -18.69
N GLN A 212 -14.41 -15.80 -18.48
CA GLN A 212 -14.99 -16.59 -19.57
C GLN A 212 -16.10 -15.86 -20.33
N PHE A 213 -16.87 -15.03 -19.65
CA PHE A 213 -17.94 -14.26 -20.28
C PHE A 213 -17.47 -12.92 -20.86
N LEU A 214 -16.49 -12.27 -20.22
CA LEU A 214 -15.99 -10.95 -20.62
C LEU A 214 -14.96 -11.00 -21.75
N ASP A 215 -14.15 -12.06 -21.82
CA ASP A 215 -13.15 -12.25 -22.88
C ASP A 215 -13.73 -12.80 -24.19
N GLN A 216 -15.01 -13.25 -24.21
CA GLN A 216 -15.70 -13.55 -25.44
C GLN A 216 -15.93 -12.24 -26.20
N GLY A 217 -15.29 -12.10 -27.38
CA GLY A 217 -15.37 -10.88 -28.19
C GLY A 217 -16.80 -10.40 -28.41
N ALA A 218 -16.98 -9.11 -28.67
CA ALA A 218 -18.26 -8.39 -28.75
C ALA A 218 -19.34 -8.98 -29.72
N GLY A 219 -19.00 -10.02 -30.48
CA GLY A 219 -19.95 -10.70 -31.40
C GLY A 219 -20.48 -12.05 -30.93
N THR A 220 -19.95 -12.62 -29.84
CA THR A 220 -20.24 -14.00 -29.43
C THR A 220 -20.98 -14.10 -28.09
N ALA A 221 -20.87 -13.11 -27.22
CA ALA A 221 -21.57 -13.10 -25.94
C ALA A 221 -22.95 -12.44 -26.03
N SER A 222 -23.97 -13.07 -25.42
CA SER A 222 -25.27 -12.44 -25.25
C SER A 222 -25.21 -11.29 -24.24
N VAL A 223 -26.12 -10.32 -24.34
CA VAL A 223 -26.24 -9.21 -23.37
C VAL A 223 -26.36 -9.74 -21.93
N ALA A 224 -27.13 -10.82 -21.74
CA ALA A 224 -27.24 -11.47 -20.44
C ALA A 224 -25.92 -12.08 -19.95
N GLY A 225 -25.10 -12.63 -20.84
CA GLY A 225 -23.75 -13.14 -20.51
C GLY A 225 -22.80 -12.05 -20.06
N TRP A 226 -22.82 -10.87 -20.71
CA TRP A 226 -22.04 -9.71 -20.27
C TRP A 226 -22.44 -9.23 -18.87
N TRP A 227 -23.76 -9.10 -18.61
CA TRP A 227 -24.26 -8.71 -17.28
C TRP A 227 -23.89 -9.74 -16.22
N PHE A 228 -23.99 -11.03 -16.54
CA PHE A 228 -23.56 -12.09 -15.61
C PHE A 228 -22.07 -11.99 -15.28
N GLY A 229 -21.20 -11.78 -16.30
CA GLY A 229 -19.77 -11.61 -16.09
C GLY A 229 -19.41 -10.37 -15.26
N ILE A 230 -20.18 -9.28 -15.35
CA ILE A 230 -19.96 -8.05 -14.55
C ILE A 230 -20.40 -8.24 -13.09
N VAL A 231 -21.42 -9.05 -12.82
CA VAL A 231 -21.97 -9.26 -11.47
C VAL A 231 -21.15 -10.29 -10.67
N MET A 232 -20.47 -11.22 -11.36
CA MET A 232 -19.61 -12.23 -10.72
C MET A 232 -18.27 -11.65 -10.31
#